data_e79d5a9d810ab9e16077af8d92f69bd7
#
_entry.id   e79d5a9d810ab9e16077af8d92f69bd7
#
_cell.length_a   1.000
_cell.length_b   1.000
_cell.length_c   1.000
_cell.angle_alpha   90.00
_cell.angle_beta   90.00
_cell.angle_gamma   90.00
#
_symmetry.space_group_name_H-M   'P 1'
#
loop_
_entity.id
_entity.type
_entity.pdbx_description
1 polymer ?
#
loop_
_entity_poly.entity_id
_entity_poly.type
_entity_poly.pdbx_seq_one_letter_code
_entity_poly.pdbx_strand_id
1 'polypeptide(L)'
;MEALEARLGYTFRDRALLENALMHSSYANENRARGYTSNERLEFLGDSVLGMVTATRLYQLYPDMPEGKMSRLRAELVCEQALHGVALTLHLGDYIRLGHGEERSGGRERPSILADAVEAVIAAMYLDGGLEPAQRFILTHILNGLAEGEIHHVEDYKTELQERCLLYTSPSP
;
A
#
# COMPACT_ATOMS: atom_id res chain seq x y z
N MET A 1 0.92 18.19 -2.91
CA MET A 1 1.55 17.35 -1.86
C MET A 1 0.84 17.50 -0.52
N GLU A 2 0.55 18.70 0.00
CA GLU A 2 -0.14 18.88 1.30
C GLU A 2 -1.48 18.14 1.39
N ALA A 3 -2.28 18.15 0.31
CA ALA A 3 -3.53 17.39 0.27
C ALA A 3 -3.32 15.87 0.35
N LEU A 4 -2.21 15.36 -0.18
CA LEU A 4 -1.84 13.96 -0.05
C LEU A 4 -1.38 13.65 1.38
N GLU A 5 -0.49 14.46 1.96
CA GLU A 5 -0.04 14.32 3.35
C GLU A 5 -1.23 14.28 4.34
N ALA A 6 -2.25 15.13 4.10
CA ALA A 6 -3.47 15.13 4.91
C ALA A 6 -4.25 13.80 4.80
N ARG A 7 -4.33 13.18 3.60
CA ARG A 7 -4.98 11.88 3.41
C ARG A 7 -4.17 10.73 4.01
N LEU A 8 -2.83 10.82 3.91
CA LEU A 8 -1.92 9.86 4.52
C LEU A 8 -1.92 9.93 6.06
N GLY A 9 -2.42 11.03 6.64
CA GLY A 9 -2.36 11.29 8.08
C GLY A 9 -0.92 11.51 8.59
N TYR A 10 -0.01 11.93 7.70
CA TYR A 10 1.40 12.15 8.02
C TYR A 10 2.00 13.30 7.23
N THR A 11 2.71 14.20 7.92
CA THR A 11 3.47 15.29 7.31
C THR A 11 4.95 14.94 7.31
N PHE A 12 5.53 14.88 6.12
CA PHE A 12 6.93 14.52 5.93
C PHE A 12 7.87 15.67 6.35
N ARG A 13 8.92 15.33 7.08
CA ARG A 13 10.06 16.22 7.37
C ARG A 13 10.93 16.38 6.11
N ASP A 14 11.21 15.25 5.45
CA ASP A 14 11.87 15.19 4.15
C ASP A 14 10.87 14.82 3.06
N ARG A 15 10.32 15.83 2.39
CA ARG A 15 9.37 15.63 1.28
C ARG A 15 9.98 14.90 0.08
N ALA A 16 11.30 14.87 -0.06
CA ALA A 16 11.93 14.16 -1.15
C ALA A 16 11.69 12.64 -1.07
N LEU A 17 11.51 12.10 0.13
CA LEU A 17 11.12 10.69 0.32
C LEU A 17 9.73 10.40 -0.27
N LEU A 18 8.74 11.25 0.01
CA LEU A 18 7.41 11.09 -0.55
C LEU A 18 7.42 11.28 -2.08
N GLU A 19 8.15 12.28 -2.58
CA GLU A 19 8.29 12.51 -4.02
C GLU A 19 8.93 11.32 -4.73
N ASN A 20 9.94 10.68 -4.13
CA ASN A 20 10.55 9.48 -4.67
C ASN A 20 9.60 8.27 -4.61
N ALA A 21 8.82 8.11 -3.53
CA ALA A 21 7.82 7.05 -3.42
C ALA A 21 6.77 7.09 -4.55
N LEU A 22 6.49 8.26 -5.08
CA LEU A 22 5.54 8.47 -6.17
C LEU A 22 6.18 8.45 -7.57
N MET A 23 7.45 8.07 -7.69
CA MET A 23 8.20 8.13 -8.94
C MET A 23 8.35 6.74 -9.55
N HIS A 24 7.52 6.43 -10.53
CA HIS A 24 7.61 5.18 -11.28
C HIS A 24 8.88 5.12 -12.13
N SER A 25 9.39 3.91 -12.37
CA SER A 25 10.62 3.65 -13.14
C SER A 25 10.59 4.26 -14.55
N SER A 26 9.45 4.32 -15.22
CA SER A 26 9.30 4.95 -16.53
C SER A 26 9.66 6.44 -16.50
N TYR A 27 9.20 7.17 -15.46
CA TYR A 27 9.54 8.59 -15.32
C TYR A 27 11.01 8.80 -14.97
N ALA A 28 11.55 8.01 -14.07
CA ALA A 28 12.96 8.08 -13.69
C ALA A 28 13.88 7.80 -14.90
N ASN A 29 13.52 6.81 -15.72
CA ASN A 29 14.26 6.47 -16.94
C ASN A 29 14.25 7.60 -17.98
N GLU A 30 13.13 8.27 -18.21
CA GLU A 30 13.03 9.42 -19.12
C GLU A 30 13.78 10.65 -18.59
N ASN A 31 14.00 10.75 -17.28
CA ASN A 31 14.60 11.92 -16.63
C ASN A 31 15.94 11.62 -15.94
N ARG A 32 16.67 10.59 -16.38
CA ARG A 32 17.98 10.19 -15.80
C ARG A 32 18.98 11.33 -15.69
N ALA A 33 19.03 12.21 -16.66
CA ALA A 33 19.93 13.36 -16.64
C ALA A 33 19.68 14.35 -15.49
N ARG A 34 18.49 14.30 -14.88
CA ARG A 34 18.12 15.10 -13.70
C ARG A 34 18.40 14.39 -12.36
N GLY A 35 18.97 13.18 -12.39
CA GLY A 35 19.31 12.42 -11.19
C GLY A 35 18.12 11.77 -10.49
N TYR A 36 16.96 11.66 -11.12
CA TYR A 36 15.79 10.99 -10.55
C TYR A 36 16.01 9.48 -10.48
N THR A 37 15.53 8.88 -9.39
CA THR A 37 15.55 7.44 -9.12
C THR A 37 14.12 6.91 -8.98
N SER A 38 13.90 5.66 -9.40
CA SER A 38 12.60 5.01 -9.24
C SER A 38 12.26 4.71 -7.77
N ASN A 39 10.99 4.43 -7.52
CA ASN A 39 10.50 4.01 -6.20
C ASN A 39 10.76 2.54 -5.87
N GLU A 40 11.33 1.73 -6.77
CA GLU A 40 11.53 0.28 -6.60
C GLU A 40 12.28 -0.09 -5.30
N ARG A 41 13.27 0.72 -4.89
CA ARG A 41 13.98 0.47 -3.62
C ARG A 41 13.13 0.78 -2.39
N LEU A 42 12.25 1.76 -2.48
CA LEU A 42 11.29 2.07 -1.42
C LEU A 42 10.19 1.00 -1.36
N GLU A 43 9.67 0.56 -2.51
CA GLU A 43 8.75 -0.57 -2.63
C GLU A 43 9.30 -1.81 -1.90
N PHE A 44 10.53 -2.24 -2.25
CA PHE A 44 11.19 -3.37 -1.61
C PHE A 44 11.26 -3.25 -0.07
N LEU A 45 11.60 -2.06 0.43
CA LEU A 45 11.63 -1.81 1.87
C LEU A 45 10.22 -1.79 2.46
N GLY A 46 9.27 -1.18 1.74
CA GLY A 46 7.88 -1.05 2.18
C GLY A 46 7.16 -2.38 2.31
N ASP A 47 7.37 -3.31 1.36
CA ASP A 47 6.88 -4.70 1.46
C ASP A 47 7.35 -5.35 2.77
N SER A 48 8.64 -5.22 3.10
CA SER A 48 9.20 -5.76 4.33
C SER A 48 8.58 -5.16 5.60
N VAL A 49 8.39 -3.84 5.63
CA VAL A 49 7.74 -3.14 6.76
C VAL A 49 6.26 -3.55 6.88
N LEU A 50 5.55 -3.60 5.77
CA LEU A 50 4.15 -4.03 5.69
C LEU A 50 4.00 -5.47 6.18
N GLY A 51 4.85 -6.37 5.69
CA GLY A 51 4.86 -7.78 6.08
C GLY A 51 5.11 -7.97 7.58
N MET A 52 6.07 -7.23 8.15
CA MET A 52 6.39 -7.28 9.57
C MET A 52 5.23 -6.77 10.44
N VAL A 53 4.68 -5.61 10.12
CA VAL A 53 3.56 -5.02 10.88
C VAL A 53 2.33 -5.93 10.83
N THR A 54 2.00 -6.46 9.65
CA THR A 54 0.87 -7.36 9.47
C THR A 54 1.07 -8.65 10.25
N ALA A 55 2.25 -9.29 10.15
CA ALA A 55 2.55 -10.50 10.91
C ALA A 55 2.47 -10.27 12.43
N THR A 56 3.00 -9.15 12.91
CA THR A 56 2.93 -8.78 14.34
C THR A 56 1.47 -8.63 14.78
N ARG A 57 0.65 -7.96 13.98
CA ARG A 57 -0.77 -7.76 14.30
C ARG A 57 -1.54 -9.08 14.33
N LEU A 58 -1.34 -9.96 13.35
CA LEU A 58 -1.97 -11.29 13.32
C LEU A 58 -1.56 -12.14 14.52
N TYR A 59 -0.27 -12.16 14.86
CA TYR A 59 0.24 -12.89 16.01
C TYR A 59 -0.41 -12.44 17.33
N GLN A 60 -0.60 -11.13 17.49
CA GLN A 60 -1.24 -10.55 18.69
C GLN A 60 -2.75 -10.84 18.77
N LEU A 61 -3.44 -10.77 17.63
CA LEU A 61 -4.90 -10.95 17.59
C LEU A 61 -5.34 -12.41 17.66
N TYR A 62 -4.50 -13.33 17.17
CA TYR A 62 -4.88 -14.74 17.00
C TYR A 62 -3.89 -15.69 17.68
N PRO A 63 -3.82 -15.72 19.03
CA PRO A 63 -2.83 -16.52 19.76
C PRO A 63 -2.91 -18.01 19.46
N ASP A 64 -4.09 -18.52 19.11
CA ASP A 64 -4.32 -19.95 18.83
C ASP A 64 -4.33 -20.30 17.34
N MET A 65 -4.09 -19.31 16.44
CA MET A 65 -4.10 -19.55 15.00
C MET A 65 -2.82 -20.25 14.55
N PRO A 66 -2.92 -21.41 13.83
CA PRO A 66 -1.74 -22.07 13.27
C PRO A 66 -0.99 -21.18 12.27
N GLU A 67 0.34 -21.31 12.22
CA GLU A 67 1.24 -20.54 11.35
C GLU A 67 0.76 -20.53 9.89
N GLY A 68 0.41 -21.70 9.33
CA GLY A 68 -0.04 -21.79 7.94
C GLY A 68 -1.32 -21.00 7.64
N LYS A 69 -2.20 -20.81 8.61
CA LYS A 69 -3.38 -19.93 8.48
C LYS A 69 -2.98 -18.46 8.56
N MET A 70 -2.10 -18.09 9.49
CA MET A 70 -1.57 -16.72 9.60
C MET A 70 -0.85 -16.30 8.32
N SER A 71 -0.05 -17.18 7.73
CA SER A 71 0.67 -16.91 6.49
C SER A 71 -0.27 -16.68 5.31
N ARG A 72 -1.36 -17.46 5.20
CA ARG A 72 -2.39 -17.26 4.17
C ARG A 72 -3.12 -15.94 4.37
N LEU A 73 -3.58 -15.68 5.59
CA LEU A 73 -4.30 -14.45 5.92
C LEU A 73 -3.43 -13.21 5.66
N ARG A 74 -2.14 -13.26 6.03
CA ARG A 74 -1.20 -12.19 5.68
C ARG A 74 -1.15 -11.97 4.17
N ALA A 75 -0.96 -13.02 3.38
CA ALA A 75 -0.89 -12.90 1.92
C ALA A 75 -2.16 -12.31 1.31
N GLU A 76 -3.33 -12.63 1.85
CA GLU A 76 -4.62 -12.07 1.42
C GLU A 76 -4.74 -10.57 1.77
N LEU A 77 -4.30 -10.17 2.97
CA LEU A 77 -4.39 -8.80 3.47
C LEU A 77 -3.47 -7.81 2.74
N VAL A 78 -2.31 -8.28 2.25
CA VAL A 78 -1.30 -7.43 1.62
C VAL A 78 -1.12 -7.70 0.12
N CYS A 79 -2.09 -8.37 -0.51
CA CYS A 79 -2.04 -8.62 -1.95
C CYS A 79 -2.21 -7.33 -2.77
N GLU A 80 -1.81 -7.41 -4.04
CA GLU A 80 -1.92 -6.29 -4.99
C GLU A 80 -3.31 -5.65 -5.00
N GLN A 81 -4.38 -6.46 -5.00
CA GLN A 81 -5.76 -5.95 -5.01
C GLN A 81 -6.10 -5.15 -3.75
N ALA A 82 -5.65 -5.61 -2.58
CA ALA A 82 -5.89 -4.90 -1.32
C ALA A 82 -5.16 -3.54 -1.31
N LEU A 83 -3.89 -3.52 -1.71
CA LEU A 83 -3.10 -2.30 -1.79
C LEU A 83 -3.61 -1.34 -2.88
N HIS A 84 -4.05 -1.87 -4.02
CA HIS A 84 -4.72 -1.09 -5.05
C HIS A 84 -5.96 -0.37 -4.51
N GLY A 85 -6.82 -1.08 -3.74
CA GLY A 85 -7.98 -0.47 -3.08
C GLY A 85 -7.61 0.69 -2.16
N VAL A 86 -6.52 0.54 -1.38
CA VAL A 86 -5.98 1.62 -0.54
C VAL A 86 -5.51 2.80 -1.40
N ALA A 87 -4.78 2.53 -2.49
CA ALA A 87 -4.29 3.57 -3.40
C ALA A 87 -5.44 4.39 -4.01
N LEU A 88 -6.55 3.73 -4.39
CA LEU A 88 -7.75 4.41 -4.91
C LEU A 88 -8.39 5.30 -3.84
N THR A 89 -8.55 4.81 -2.61
CA THR A 89 -9.11 5.60 -1.49
C THR A 89 -8.27 6.84 -1.19
N LEU A 90 -6.96 6.74 -1.32
CA LEU A 90 -6.02 7.84 -1.10
C LEU A 90 -5.84 8.74 -2.33
N HIS A 91 -6.42 8.37 -3.48
CA HIS A 91 -6.22 9.01 -4.78
C HIS A 91 -4.74 9.13 -5.17
N LEU A 92 -3.95 8.07 -4.90
CA LEU A 92 -2.51 8.09 -5.18
C LEU A 92 -2.20 8.28 -6.67
N GLY A 93 -3.05 7.75 -7.54
CA GLY A 93 -2.91 7.90 -8.99
C GLY A 93 -2.72 9.35 -9.45
N ASP A 94 -3.36 10.31 -8.78
CA ASP A 94 -3.26 11.75 -9.12
C ASP A 94 -1.84 12.30 -8.90
N TYR A 95 -1.03 11.64 -8.07
CA TYR A 95 0.29 12.11 -7.64
C TYR A 95 1.46 11.33 -8.23
N ILE A 96 1.20 10.12 -8.77
CA ILE A 96 2.26 9.29 -9.37
C ILE A 96 2.84 9.97 -10.61
N ARG A 97 4.17 9.99 -10.70
CA ARG A 97 4.91 10.48 -11.85
C ARG A 97 5.23 9.32 -12.79
N LEU A 98 4.70 9.39 -14.00
CA LEU A 98 4.85 8.40 -15.07
C LEU A 98 5.60 8.98 -16.23
N GLY A 99 6.35 8.15 -16.95
CA GLY A 99 6.88 8.50 -18.28
C GLY A 99 5.74 8.57 -19.31
N HIS A 100 5.96 9.27 -20.41
CA HIS A 100 4.94 9.52 -21.43
C HIS A 100 4.32 8.24 -22.01
N GLY A 101 5.13 7.19 -22.18
CA GLY A 101 4.64 5.90 -22.69
C GLY A 101 3.70 5.23 -21.71
N GLU A 102 4.08 5.17 -20.44
CA GLU A 102 3.30 4.57 -19.37
C GLU A 102 2.00 5.35 -19.09
N GLU A 103 2.06 6.68 -19.11
CA GLU A 103 0.90 7.55 -18.98
C GLU A 103 -0.14 7.25 -20.07
N ARG A 104 0.30 7.16 -21.36
CA ARG A 104 -0.59 6.88 -22.49
C ARG A 104 -1.20 5.49 -22.46
N SER A 105 -0.53 4.52 -21.83
CA SER A 105 -1.04 3.15 -21.70
C SER A 105 -1.96 2.93 -20.49
N GLY A 106 -2.36 4.01 -19.81
CA GLY A 106 -3.23 3.94 -18.62
C GLY A 106 -2.51 3.52 -17.33
N GLY A 107 -1.18 3.73 -17.26
CA GLY A 107 -0.37 3.36 -16.11
C GLY A 107 -0.84 3.98 -14.79
N ARG A 108 -1.49 5.15 -14.85
CA ARG A 108 -2.01 5.87 -13.68
C ARG A 108 -3.12 5.11 -12.92
N GLU A 109 -3.82 4.23 -13.62
CA GLU A 109 -4.89 3.40 -13.06
C GLU A 109 -4.47 1.93 -12.93
N ARG A 110 -3.23 1.59 -13.29
CA ARG A 110 -2.75 0.20 -13.28
C ARG A 110 -2.59 -0.30 -11.84
N PRO A 111 -3.25 -1.42 -11.48
CA PRO A 111 -3.23 -1.94 -10.12
C PRO A 111 -1.84 -2.16 -9.54
N SER A 112 -0.92 -2.75 -10.30
CA SER A 112 0.45 -3.01 -9.84
C SER A 112 1.21 -1.71 -9.53
N ILE A 113 1.14 -0.70 -10.41
CA ILE A 113 1.83 0.59 -10.18
C ILE A 113 1.29 1.29 -8.93
N LEU A 114 -0.01 1.21 -8.71
CA LEU A 114 -0.66 1.80 -7.55
C LEU A 114 -0.32 1.05 -6.25
N ALA A 115 -0.28 -0.28 -6.28
CA ALA A 115 0.13 -1.10 -5.14
C ALA A 115 1.60 -0.85 -4.76
N ASP A 116 2.51 -0.86 -5.73
CA ASP A 116 3.93 -0.56 -5.52
C ASP A 116 4.14 0.84 -4.90
N ALA A 117 3.33 1.81 -5.32
CA ALA A 117 3.38 3.15 -4.74
C ALA A 117 2.90 3.19 -3.27
N VAL A 118 1.92 2.37 -2.87
CA VAL A 118 1.52 2.24 -1.45
C VAL A 118 2.68 1.71 -0.61
N GLU A 119 3.34 0.65 -1.07
CA GLU A 119 4.51 0.09 -0.38
C GLU A 119 5.64 1.12 -0.29
N ALA A 120 5.92 1.81 -1.39
CA ALA A 120 6.94 2.87 -1.40
C ALA A 120 6.61 4.01 -0.43
N VAL A 121 5.34 4.40 -0.28
CA VAL A 121 4.89 5.40 0.71
C VAL A 121 5.09 4.90 2.14
N ILE A 122 4.80 3.63 2.42
CA ILE A 122 5.07 3.01 3.73
C ILE A 122 6.56 3.11 4.08
N ALA A 123 7.44 2.78 3.13
CA ALA A 123 8.89 2.91 3.32
C ALA A 123 9.31 4.36 3.53
N ALA A 124 8.76 5.30 2.77
CA ALA A 124 9.05 6.72 2.94
C ALA A 124 8.68 7.22 4.34
N MET A 125 7.50 6.83 4.86
CA MET A 125 7.09 7.14 6.24
C MET A 125 8.04 6.51 7.26
N TYR A 126 8.43 5.25 7.04
CA TYR A 126 9.36 4.54 7.92
C TYR A 126 10.72 5.23 7.99
N LEU A 127 11.26 5.66 6.86
CA LEU A 127 12.56 6.33 6.80
C LEU A 127 12.51 7.74 7.39
N ASP A 128 11.41 8.46 7.24
CA ASP A 128 11.24 9.83 7.71
C ASP A 128 10.90 9.91 9.20
N GLY A 129 10.00 9.04 9.68
CA GLY A 129 9.44 9.11 11.03
C GLY A 129 9.62 7.88 11.91
N GLY A 130 10.25 6.82 11.38
CA GLY A 130 10.39 5.54 12.08
C GLY A 130 9.18 4.62 11.92
N LEU A 131 9.16 3.57 12.73
CA LEU A 131 8.13 2.53 12.60
C LEU A 131 6.73 3.02 12.96
N GLU A 132 6.59 3.90 13.94
CA GLU A 132 5.29 4.29 14.49
C GLU A 132 4.33 4.92 13.44
N PRO A 133 4.73 5.94 12.65
CA PRO A 133 3.82 6.47 11.62
C PRO A 133 3.52 5.46 10.51
N ALA A 134 4.48 4.64 10.08
CA ALA A 134 4.25 3.59 9.09
C ALA A 134 3.26 2.54 9.63
N GLN A 135 3.43 2.10 10.87
CA GLN A 135 2.51 1.17 11.53
C GLN A 135 1.09 1.74 11.64
N ARG A 136 0.97 3.00 12.05
CA ARG A 136 -0.34 3.68 12.14
C ARG A 136 -1.04 3.73 10.78
N PHE A 137 -0.31 4.06 9.72
CA PHE A 137 -0.83 4.06 8.35
C PHE A 137 -1.32 2.67 7.94
N ILE A 138 -0.52 1.62 8.15
CA ILE A 138 -0.88 0.23 7.83
C ILE A 138 -2.13 -0.21 8.58
N LEU A 139 -2.20 0.04 9.89
CA LEU A 139 -3.35 -0.32 10.72
C LEU A 139 -4.63 0.42 10.29
N THR A 140 -4.51 1.69 9.91
CA THR A 140 -5.66 2.53 9.56
C THR A 140 -6.19 2.25 8.16
N HIS A 141 -5.32 2.02 7.18
CA HIS A 141 -5.72 1.97 5.78
C HIS A 141 -5.74 0.55 5.19
N ILE A 142 -4.91 -0.37 5.72
CA ILE A 142 -4.76 -1.72 5.16
C ILE A 142 -5.43 -2.75 6.07
N LEU A 143 -5.23 -2.66 7.38
CA LEU A 143 -5.69 -3.62 8.36
C LEU A 143 -6.92 -3.14 9.16
N ASN A 144 -7.65 -2.15 8.66
CA ASN A 144 -8.78 -1.53 9.34
C ASN A 144 -9.99 -2.48 9.59
N GLY A 145 -10.04 -3.60 8.87
CA GLY A 145 -11.03 -4.65 9.09
C GLY A 145 -10.63 -5.69 10.15
N LEU A 146 -9.39 -5.64 10.68
CA LEU A 146 -8.92 -6.49 11.76
C LEU A 146 -9.22 -5.85 13.12
N ALA A 147 -10.51 -5.73 13.47
CA ALA A 147 -10.90 -5.19 14.77
C ALA A 147 -10.60 -6.18 15.93
N GLU A 148 -10.29 -5.64 17.11
CA GLU A 148 -10.14 -6.45 18.33
C GLU A 148 -11.47 -7.13 18.65
N GLY A 149 -11.52 -8.44 18.51
CA GLY A 149 -12.62 -9.28 19.01
C GLY A 149 -13.75 -9.63 18.03
N GLU A 150 -13.74 -9.22 16.78
CA GLU A 150 -14.86 -9.48 15.84
C GLU A 150 -14.68 -10.65 14.87
N ILE A 151 -13.58 -11.42 14.94
CA ILE A 151 -13.48 -12.57 14.05
C ILE A 151 -13.89 -13.85 14.75
N HIS A 152 -15.18 -14.12 14.73
CA HIS A 152 -15.70 -15.42 15.11
C HIS A 152 -15.49 -16.52 14.06
N HIS A 153 -15.18 -16.19 12.79
CA HIS A 153 -14.84 -17.18 11.76
C HIS A 153 -13.91 -16.59 10.68
N VAL A 154 -12.79 -17.25 10.42
CA VAL A 154 -11.89 -16.99 9.28
C VAL A 154 -12.64 -17.13 7.93
N GLU A 155 -13.73 -17.90 7.91
CA GLU A 155 -14.61 -18.05 6.74
C GLU A 155 -15.43 -16.79 6.44
N ASP A 156 -15.84 -16.03 7.46
CA ASP A 156 -16.60 -14.79 7.27
C ASP A 156 -15.72 -13.67 6.68
N TYR A 157 -14.45 -13.66 7.07
CA TYR A 157 -13.49 -12.68 6.55
C TYR A 157 -13.21 -12.86 5.05
N LYS A 158 -13.19 -14.12 4.60
CA LYS A 158 -13.05 -14.46 3.17
C LYS A 158 -14.23 -13.93 2.36
N THR A 159 -15.43 -14.00 2.90
CA THR A 159 -16.67 -13.52 2.26
C THR A 159 -16.66 -11.99 2.20
N GLU A 160 -16.30 -11.31 3.28
CA GLU A 160 -16.25 -9.84 3.33
C GLU A 160 -15.15 -9.25 2.44
N LEU A 161 -13.98 -9.90 2.37
CA LEU A 161 -12.91 -9.48 1.46
C LEU A 161 -13.28 -9.75 -0.01
N GLN A 162 -13.93 -10.88 -0.30
CA GLN A 162 -14.44 -11.18 -1.63
C GLN A 162 -15.54 -10.20 -2.05
N GLU A 163 -16.42 -9.80 -1.17
CA GLU A 163 -17.43 -8.76 -1.43
C GLU A 163 -16.79 -7.40 -1.70
N ARG A 164 -15.76 -7.02 -0.95
CA ARG A 164 -14.98 -5.80 -1.22
C ARG A 164 -14.26 -5.87 -2.57
N CYS A 165 -13.62 -6.98 -2.91
CA CYS A 165 -12.99 -7.17 -4.22
C CYS A 165 -14.01 -7.17 -5.36
N LEU A 166 -15.21 -7.75 -5.17
CA LEU A 166 -16.28 -7.78 -6.18
C LEU A 166 -16.92 -6.41 -6.41
N LEU A 167 -16.98 -5.55 -5.41
CA LEU A 167 -17.47 -4.18 -5.56
C LEU A 167 -16.61 -3.32 -6.49
N TYR A 168 -15.32 -3.64 -6.61
CA TYR A 168 -14.38 -2.94 -7.50
C TYR A 168 -14.19 -3.62 -8.87
N THR A 169 -14.70 -4.85 -9.06
CA THR A 169 -14.55 -5.62 -10.31
C THR A 169 -15.84 -5.78 -11.10
N SER A 170 -16.94 -5.11 -10.74
CA SER A 170 -18.16 -5.13 -11.56
C SER A 170 -17.87 -4.46 -12.92
N PRO A 171 -18.01 -5.17 -14.04
CA PRO A 171 -17.93 -4.54 -15.35
C PRO A 171 -19.07 -3.54 -15.49
N SER A 172 -18.73 -2.31 -15.87
CA SER A 172 -19.73 -1.35 -16.33
C SER A 172 -20.54 -1.92 -17.49
N PRO A 173 -21.84 -1.65 -17.54
CA PRO A 173 -22.71 -2.11 -18.62
C PRO A 173 -22.36 -1.51 -19.98
#